data_5b204c051b3d754d662518b50e795a84
#
_entry.id   5b204c051b3d754d662518b50e795a84
#
_cell.length_a   1.000
_cell.length_b   1.000
_cell.length_c   1.000
_cell.angle_alpha   90.00
_cell.angle_beta   90.00
_cell.angle_gamma   90.00
#
_symmetry.space_group_name_H-M   'P 1'
#
loop_
_entity.id
_entity.type
_entity.pdbx_description
1 polymer ?
#
loop_
_entity_poly.entity_id
_entity_poly.type
_entity_poly.pdbx_seq_one_letter_code
_entity_poly.pdbx_strand_id
1 'polypeptide(L)'
;MTTLQSLLEKSPYILADGAMGTMLFASGLEHGGSPELWNVEHPEKVAAVHRAYLEAGSRLLLTNTFGGTWHRLSLHGLQDRVAELNRAAVKNLRQVVSESGVEALVAGDIGPSGGVLLPYGTMTYEEARDGFAEQAAALMDGGVDLIWIETMADLEEVRAAVEGVRSVSADIPIVTAMTFDTHGRTMMGVTPEKAATTLSSFGAVAVGGNCGNGVEEIITVVEKMHNVASDATLVAKANAGIPKLVGGRPVYQATPADMADYAVKAYTAGARIIGACCGSTPAHVQAIAEALASQVPAA
;
A
#
# COMPACT_ATOMS: atom_id res chain seq x y z
N MET A 1 -16.44 -15.14 5.61
CA MET A 1 -15.57 -14.34 4.73
C MET A 1 -14.46 -13.78 5.60
N THR A 2 -13.23 -13.78 5.12
CA THR A 2 -12.09 -13.16 5.80
C THR A 2 -12.26 -11.65 5.78
N THR A 3 -12.10 -10.98 6.92
CA THR A 3 -12.14 -9.53 7.04
C THR A 3 -10.92 -9.04 7.80
N LEU A 4 -10.61 -7.75 7.72
CA LEU A 4 -9.52 -7.14 8.48
C LEU A 4 -9.70 -7.42 9.99
N GLN A 5 -10.91 -7.21 10.49
CA GLN A 5 -11.26 -7.48 11.87
C GLN A 5 -11.07 -8.95 12.24
N SER A 6 -11.55 -9.90 11.41
CA SER A 6 -11.40 -11.34 11.68
C SER A 6 -9.95 -11.82 11.72
N LEU A 7 -9.04 -11.16 10.97
CA LEU A 7 -7.61 -11.44 11.06
C LEU A 7 -7.00 -10.88 12.35
N LEU A 8 -7.40 -9.66 12.76
CA LEU A 8 -6.92 -9.05 14.02
C LEU A 8 -7.47 -9.72 15.27
N GLU A 9 -8.62 -10.40 15.18
CA GLU A 9 -9.14 -11.26 16.26
C GLU A 9 -8.33 -12.55 16.45
N LYS A 10 -7.69 -13.04 15.37
CA LYS A 10 -6.87 -14.27 15.37
C LYS A 10 -5.39 -14.00 15.67
N SER A 11 -4.92 -12.77 15.42
CA SER A 11 -3.52 -12.41 15.57
C SER A 11 -3.40 -10.96 16.04
N PRO A 12 -2.42 -10.64 16.89
CA PRO A 12 -2.21 -9.28 17.37
C PRO A 12 -1.71 -8.33 16.26
N TYR A 13 -1.39 -8.84 15.09
CA TYR A 13 -0.98 -8.08 13.90
C TYR A 13 -1.41 -8.77 12.60
N ILE A 14 -1.46 -8.00 11.51
CA ILE A 14 -1.58 -8.53 10.14
C ILE A 14 -0.28 -8.22 9.41
N LEU A 15 0.32 -9.24 8.81
CA LEU A 15 1.47 -9.04 7.93
C LEU A 15 0.97 -8.66 6.54
N ALA A 16 1.28 -7.44 6.12
CA ALA A 16 1.08 -6.99 4.75
C ALA A 16 2.27 -7.41 3.86
N ASP A 17 2.11 -7.25 2.56
CA ASP A 17 3.15 -7.59 1.59
C ASP A 17 4.31 -6.56 1.53
N GLY A 18 5.16 -6.74 0.52
CA GLY A 18 6.29 -5.87 0.20
C GLY A 18 6.14 -5.17 -1.15
N ALA A 19 7.27 -4.77 -1.71
CA ALA A 19 7.33 -4.01 -2.96
C ALA A 19 6.86 -4.81 -4.17
N MET A 20 5.93 -4.25 -4.95
CA MET A 20 5.58 -4.79 -6.27
C MET A 20 6.51 -4.23 -7.35
N GLY A 21 6.61 -2.93 -7.52
CA GLY A 21 7.35 -2.31 -8.62
C GLY A 21 8.82 -2.73 -8.70
N THR A 22 9.56 -2.69 -7.58
CA THR A 22 10.98 -3.10 -7.58
C THR A 22 11.18 -4.59 -7.88
N MET A 23 10.22 -5.45 -7.53
CA MET A 23 10.23 -6.86 -7.88
C MET A 23 9.96 -7.09 -9.37
N LEU A 24 9.07 -6.31 -9.98
CA LEU A 24 8.81 -6.37 -11.42
C LEU A 24 10.00 -5.84 -12.23
N PHE A 25 10.68 -4.78 -11.78
CA PHE A 25 11.94 -4.34 -12.38
C PHE A 25 13.02 -5.42 -12.32
N ALA A 26 13.15 -6.12 -11.21
CA ALA A 26 14.05 -7.27 -11.10
C ALA A 26 13.65 -8.44 -12.02
N SER A 27 12.36 -8.54 -12.37
CA SER A 27 11.82 -9.56 -13.28
C SER A 27 11.86 -9.14 -14.77
N GLY A 28 12.42 -7.95 -15.07
CA GLY A 28 12.65 -7.48 -16.43
C GLY A 28 11.69 -6.40 -16.91
N LEU A 29 10.89 -5.77 -16.04
CA LEU A 29 10.15 -4.56 -16.40
C LEU A 29 11.16 -3.44 -16.71
N GLU A 30 11.03 -2.84 -17.87
CA GLU A 30 11.90 -1.73 -18.27
C GLU A 30 11.56 -0.45 -17.51
N HIS A 31 12.59 0.39 -17.26
CA HIS A 31 12.36 1.70 -16.65
C HIS A 31 11.49 2.57 -17.58
N GLY A 32 10.44 3.15 -17.01
CA GLY A 32 9.44 3.91 -17.76
C GLY A 32 8.28 3.05 -18.32
N GLY A 33 8.33 1.73 -18.18
CA GLY A 33 7.20 0.86 -18.47
C GLY A 33 6.12 0.92 -17.37
N SER A 34 4.88 0.61 -17.72
CA SER A 34 3.76 0.53 -16.77
C SER A 34 3.75 -0.83 -16.08
N PRO A 35 3.87 -0.89 -14.73
CA PRO A 35 3.66 -2.13 -13.98
C PRO A 35 2.27 -2.70 -14.20
N GLU A 36 1.25 -1.85 -14.32
CA GLU A 36 -0.15 -2.24 -14.48
C GLU A 36 -0.39 -3.01 -15.78
N LEU A 37 0.33 -2.68 -16.85
CA LEU A 37 0.24 -3.37 -18.14
C LEU A 37 0.64 -4.86 -18.01
N TRP A 38 1.56 -5.17 -17.09
CA TRP A 38 2.00 -6.54 -16.84
C TRP A 38 0.91 -7.43 -16.23
N ASN A 39 -0.17 -6.86 -15.71
CA ASN A 39 -1.33 -7.66 -15.29
C ASN A 39 -1.97 -8.43 -16.46
N VAL A 40 -1.75 -7.95 -17.69
CA VAL A 40 -2.27 -8.56 -18.93
C VAL A 40 -1.15 -9.19 -19.77
N GLU A 41 -0.01 -8.51 -19.91
CA GLU A 41 1.07 -8.98 -20.79
C GLU A 41 1.98 -10.02 -20.13
N HIS A 42 2.17 -9.95 -18.80
CA HIS A 42 3.03 -10.85 -18.03
C HIS A 42 2.37 -11.28 -16.71
N PRO A 43 1.11 -11.76 -16.72
CA PRO A 43 0.36 -12.09 -15.50
C PRO A 43 1.08 -13.15 -14.64
N GLU A 44 1.85 -14.06 -15.25
CA GLU A 44 2.62 -15.06 -14.55
C GLU A 44 3.74 -14.47 -13.68
N LYS A 45 4.36 -13.36 -14.12
CA LYS A 45 5.39 -12.65 -13.36
C LYS A 45 4.77 -11.91 -12.17
N VAL A 46 3.64 -11.23 -12.38
CA VAL A 46 2.88 -10.57 -11.31
C VAL A 46 2.43 -11.59 -10.28
N ALA A 47 1.85 -12.71 -10.73
CA ALA A 47 1.42 -13.80 -9.86
C ALA A 47 2.58 -14.40 -9.06
N ALA A 48 3.77 -14.53 -9.66
CA ALA A 48 4.97 -15.04 -8.97
C ALA A 48 5.38 -14.13 -7.80
N VAL A 49 5.30 -12.80 -7.95
CA VAL A 49 5.57 -11.85 -6.86
C VAL A 49 4.55 -12.01 -5.72
N HIS A 50 3.27 -12.06 -6.03
CA HIS A 50 2.21 -12.27 -5.04
C HIS A 50 2.39 -13.60 -4.28
N ARG A 51 2.67 -14.69 -5.02
CA ARG A 51 2.91 -16.02 -4.43
C ARG A 51 4.09 -15.98 -3.46
N ALA A 52 5.19 -15.35 -3.86
CA ALA A 52 6.37 -15.26 -3.02
C ALA A 52 6.12 -14.48 -1.71
N TYR A 53 5.31 -13.41 -1.72
CA TYR A 53 4.92 -12.71 -0.49
C TYR A 53 3.95 -13.51 0.37
N LEU A 54 3.02 -14.24 -0.24
CA LEU A 54 2.10 -15.12 0.48
C LEU A 54 2.85 -16.24 1.19
N GLU A 55 3.82 -16.86 0.51
CA GLU A 55 4.72 -17.88 1.06
C GLU A 55 5.62 -17.33 2.16
N ALA A 56 6.06 -16.07 2.05
CA ALA A 56 6.81 -15.33 3.08
C ALA A 56 5.98 -15.00 4.34
N GLY A 57 4.67 -15.26 4.32
CA GLY A 57 3.80 -15.10 5.49
C GLY A 57 2.77 -13.98 5.39
N SER A 58 2.72 -13.22 4.31
CA SER A 58 1.72 -12.14 4.15
C SER A 58 0.29 -12.67 4.19
N ARG A 59 -0.60 -11.92 4.83
CA ARG A 59 -2.04 -12.20 4.95
C ARG A 59 -2.90 -11.05 4.45
N LEU A 60 -2.27 -9.97 4.01
CA LEU A 60 -2.88 -8.85 3.31
C LEU A 60 -1.96 -8.50 2.14
N LEU A 61 -2.45 -8.64 0.91
CA LEU A 61 -1.69 -8.40 -0.31
C LEU A 61 -2.38 -7.34 -1.16
N LEU A 62 -1.58 -6.45 -1.71
CA LEU A 62 -2.04 -5.35 -2.57
C LEU A 62 -2.00 -5.80 -4.04
N THR A 63 -3.01 -5.40 -4.80
CA THR A 63 -3.02 -5.62 -6.26
C THR A 63 -1.93 -4.78 -6.95
N ASN A 64 -1.47 -5.20 -8.12
CA ASN A 64 -0.53 -4.42 -8.93
C ASN A 64 -1.26 -3.30 -9.69
N THR A 65 -1.77 -2.30 -8.95
CA THR A 65 -2.65 -1.23 -9.47
C THR A 65 -2.35 0.15 -8.90
N PHE A 66 -1.16 0.35 -8.32
CA PHE A 66 -0.73 1.63 -7.74
C PHE A 66 -0.93 2.83 -8.68
N GLY A 67 -0.60 2.68 -9.97
CA GLY A 67 -0.81 3.69 -11.00
C GLY A 67 -2.03 3.41 -11.88
N GLY A 68 -3.06 2.75 -11.36
CA GLY A 68 -4.21 2.27 -12.11
C GLY A 68 -5.30 3.29 -12.42
N THR A 69 -5.17 4.58 -12.02
CA THR A 69 -6.07 5.67 -12.44
C THR A 69 -5.82 6.05 -13.90
N TRP A 70 -6.82 6.60 -14.57
CA TRP A 70 -6.65 7.10 -15.94
C TRP A 70 -5.56 8.18 -16.04
N HIS A 71 -5.39 9.01 -15.02
CA HIS A 71 -4.34 10.04 -14.96
C HIS A 71 -2.94 9.42 -15.03
N ARG A 72 -2.69 8.39 -14.21
CA ARG A 72 -1.40 7.68 -14.20
C ARG A 72 -1.19 6.87 -15.46
N LEU A 73 -2.19 6.15 -15.90
CA LEU A 73 -2.16 5.34 -17.13
C LEU A 73 -1.96 6.19 -18.38
N SER A 74 -2.39 7.46 -18.39
CA SER A 74 -2.18 8.37 -19.52
C SER A 74 -0.70 8.65 -19.80
N LEU A 75 0.17 8.54 -18.78
CA LEU A 75 1.62 8.67 -18.96
C LEU A 75 2.21 7.59 -19.89
N HIS A 76 1.45 6.49 -20.08
CA HIS A 76 1.82 5.35 -20.92
C HIS A 76 0.88 5.17 -22.13
N GLY A 77 -0.06 6.11 -22.37
CA GLY A 77 -1.08 5.96 -23.40
C GLY A 77 -2.12 4.87 -23.14
N LEU A 78 -2.34 4.52 -21.85
CA LEU A 78 -3.19 3.43 -21.41
C LEU A 78 -4.46 3.90 -20.69
N GLN A 79 -4.79 5.19 -20.75
CA GLN A 79 -5.93 5.80 -20.03
C GLN A 79 -7.27 5.15 -20.32
N ASP A 80 -7.47 4.58 -21.51
CA ASP A 80 -8.73 3.92 -21.91
C ASP A 80 -8.82 2.46 -21.41
N ARG A 81 -7.82 1.98 -20.69
CA ARG A 81 -7.69 0.59 -20.20
C ARG A 81 -7.82 0.46 -18.69
N VAL A 82 -8.31 1.49 -17.98
CA VAL A 82 -8.45 1.48 -16.51
C VAL A 82 -9.18 0.23 -16.03
N ALA A 83 -10.37 -0.02 -16.56
CA ALA A 83 -11.19 -1.15 -16.14
C ALA A 83 -10.53 -2.51 -16.42
N GLU A 84 -9.91 -2.66 -17.58
CA GLU A 84 -9.23 -3.90 -17.98
C GLU A 84 -8.06 -4.22 -17.05
N LEU A 85 -7.14 -3.25 -16.86
CA LEU A 85 -5.89 -3.47 -16.14
C LEU A 85 -6.11 -3.70 -14.63
N ASN A 86 -7.05 -2.96 -14.03
CA ASN A 86 -7.38 -3.13 -12.61
C ASN A 86 -8.10 -4.46 -12.35
N ARG A 87 -9.07 -4.86 -13.20
CA ARG A 87 -9.71 -6.18 -13.08
C ARG A 87 -8.73 -7.33 -13.27
N ALA A 88 -7.82 -7.23 -14.24
CA ALA A 88 -6.80 -8.25 -14.47
C ALA A 88 -5.89 -8.41 -13.23
N ALA A 89 -5.48 -7.31 -12.60
CA ALA A 89 -4.68 -7.34 -11.37
C ALA A 89 -5.39 -8.09 -10.24
N VAL A 90 -6.66 -7.77 -9.99
CA VAL A 90 -7.47 -8.45 -8.97
C VAL A 90 -7.59 -9.93 -9.27
N LYS A 91 -7.90 -10.29 -10.53
CA LYS A 91 -8.00 -11.69 -10.97
C LYS A 91 -6.70 -12.46 -10.71
N ASN A 92 -5.53 -11.88 -11.05
CA ASN A 92 -4.24 -12.50 -10.84
C ASN A 92 -3.98 -12.79 -9.36
N LEU A 93 -4.22 -11.80 -8.48
CA LEU A 93 -4.01 -11.97 -7.04
C LEU A 93 -5.03 -12.95 -6.42
N ARG A 94 -6.32 -12.84 -6.78
CA ARG A 94 -7.36 -13.78 -6.33
C ARG A 94 -7.04 -15.23 -6.69
N GLN A 95 -6.52 -15.46 -7.89
CA GLN A 95 -6.09 -16.79 -8.32
C GLN A 95 -4.98 -17.31 -7.41
N VAL A 96 -3.94 -16.53 -7.15
CA VAL A 96 -2.83 -16.90 -6.27
C VAL A 96 -3.33 -17.24 -4.85
N VAL A 97 -4.19 -16.41 -4.27
CA VAL A 97 -4.75 -16.66 -2.94
C VAL A 97 -5.59 -17.94 -2.94
N SER A 98 -6.45 -18.14 -3.94
CA SER A 98 -7.28 -19.34 -4.05
C SER A 98 -6.46 -20.63 -4.21
N GLU A 99 -5.41 -20.61 -5.04
CA GLU A 99 -4.53 -21.75 -5.27
C GLU A 99 -3.70 -22.13 -4.03
N SER A 100 -3.37 -21.15 -3.20
CA SER A 100 -2.55 -21.38 -2.00
C SER A 100 -3.30 -22.08 -0.87
N GLY A 101 -4.62 -21.97 -0.81
CA GLY A 101 -5.44 -22.40 0.32
C GLY A 101 -5.22 -21.61 1.62
N VAL A 102 -4.43 -20.51 1.57
CA VAL A 102 -4.15 -19.65 2.72
C VAL A 102 -5.23 -18.58 2.86
N GLU A 103 -5.67 -18.34 4.09
CA GLU A 103 -6.58 -17.24 4.39
C GLU A 103 -5.83 -15.90 4.29
N ALA A 104 -6.13 -15.10 3.27
CA ALA A 104 -5.53 -13.80 3.04
C ALA A 104 -6.52 -12.81 2.42
N LEU A 105 -6.32 -11.52 2.67
CA LEU A 105 -7.09 -10.42 2.09
C LEU A 105 -6.45 -9.91 0.80
N VAL A 106 -7.29 -9.63 -0.19
CA VAL A 106 -6.93 -8.96 -1.43
C VAL A 106 -7.34 -7.49 -1.32
N ALA A 107 -6.35 -6.61 -1.24
CA ALA A 107 -6.54 -5.16 -1.15
C ALA A 107 -6.38 -4.53 -2.54
N GLY A 108 -7.38 -3.77 -2.98
CA GLY A 108 -7.29 -2.98 -4.20
C GLY A 108 -6.43 -1.75 -3.96
N ASP A 109 -5.23 -1.74 -4.53
CA ASP A 109 -4.23 -0.69 -4.32
C ASP A 109 -4.51 0.54 -5.18
N ILE A 110 -4.54 1.71 -4.55
CA ILE A 110 -4.73 3.03 -5.17
C ILE A 110 -3.61 3.95 -4.69
N GLY A 111 -2.68 4.29 -5.58
CA GLY A 111 -1.65 5.29 -5.35
C GLY A 111 -2.10 6.71 -5.74
N PRO A 112 -1.22 7.72 -5.58
CA PRO A 112 -1.51 9.11 -5.95
C PRO A 112 -1.85 9.25 -7.44
N SER A 113 -2.73 10.21 -7.76
CA SER A 113 -3.08 10.54 -9.15
C SER A 113 -1.88 10.97 -10.00
N GLY A 114 -0.83 11.47 -9.35
CA GLY A 114 0.35 12.05 -9.99
C GLY A 114 0.17 13.51 -10.38
N GLY A 115 -1.01 14.09 -10.18
CA GLY A 115 -1.28 15.52 -10.30
C GLY A 115 -1.17 16.24 -8.95
N VAL A 116 -1.06 17.57 -9.01
CA VAL A 116 -1.18 18.44 -7.85
C VAL A 116 -2.51 19.19 -7.97
N LEU A 117 -3.29 19.17 -6.88
CA LEU A 117 -4.61 19.80 -6.87
C LEU A 117 -4.51 21.34 -6.91
N LEU A 118 -5.53 21.97 -7.49
CA LEU A 118 -5.71 23.42 -7.39
C LEU A 118 -5.76 23.85 -5.90
N PRO A 119 -5.23 25.03 -5.53
CA PRO A 119 -4.65 26.05 -6.40
C PRO A 119 -3.15 25.87 -6.67
N TYR A 120 -2.50 24.85 -6.13
CA TYR A 120 -1.05 24.66 -6.23
C TYR A 120 -0.63 23.98 -7.54
N GLY A 121 -1.51 23.23 -8.16
CA GLY A 121 -1.33 22.56 -9.45
C GLY A 121 -2.44 22.90 -10.43
N THR A 122 -2.72 21.97 -11.34
CA THR A 122 -3.71 22.14 -12.42
C THR A 122 -4.91 21.18 -12.33
N MET A 123 -4.85 20.15 -11.48
CA MET A 123 -5.91 19.16 -11.34
C MET A 123 -7.03 19.70 -10.45
N THR A 124 -8.27 19.57 -10.86
CA THR A 124 -9.41 19.89 -10.00
C THR A 124 -9.69 18.76 -9.02
N TYR A 125 -10.37 19.07 -7.94
CA TYR A 125 -10.80 18.06 -6.95
C TYR A 125 -11.71 17.01 -7.58
N GLU A 126 -12.63 17.44 -8.43
CA GLU A 126 -13.59 16.60 -9.13
C GLU A 126 -12.89 15.63 -10.10
N GLU A 127 -11.90 16.10 -10.86
CA GLU A 127 -11.10 15.24 -11.74
C GLU A 127 -10.38 14.13 -10.95
N ALA A 128 -9.76 14.48 -9.83
CA ALA A 128 -9.11 13.49 -8.96
C ALA A 128 -10.12 12.47 -8.42
N ARG A 129 -11.23 12.96 -7.83
CA ARG A 129 -12.30 12.12 -7.28
C ARG A 129 -12.85 11.15 -8.32
N ASP A 130 -13.17 11.64 -9.52
CA ASP A 130 -13.79 10.83 -10.58
C ASP A 130 -12.80 9.78 -11.13
N GLY A 131 -11.51 10.12 -11.22
CA GLY A 131 -10.46 9.16 -11.58
C GLY A 131 -10.28 8.05 -10.54
N PHE A 132 -10.33 8.38 -9.26
CA PHE A 132 -10.30 7.38 -8.18
C PHE A 132 -11.58 6.54 -8.14
N ALA A 133 -12.73 7.13 -8.43
CA ALA A 133 -14.00 6.41 -8.52
C ALA A 133 -13.98 5.36 -9.64
N GLU A 134 -13.47 5.71 -10.82
CA GLU A 134 -13.34 4.79 -11.96
C GLU A 134 -12.42 3.60 -11.60
N GLN A 135 -11.25 3.86 -10.99
CA GLN A 135 -10.35 2.81 -10.56
C GLN A 135 -10.99 1.92 -9.49
N ALA A 136 -11.60 2.52 -8.47
CA ALA A 136 -12.28 1.80 -7.39
C ALA A 136 -13.40 0.90 -7.92
N ALA A 137 -14.20 1.37 -8.88
CA ALA A 137 -15.24 0.56 -9.51
C ALA A 137 -14.67 -0.69 -10.19
N ALA A 138 -13.56 -0.55 -10.91
CA ALA A 138 -12.90 -1.68 -11.57
C ALA A 138 -12.30 -2.69 -10.58
N LEU A 139 -11.70 -2.21 -9.47
CA LEU A 139 -11.17 -3.04 -8.40
C LEU A 139 -12.28 -3.84 -7.69
N MET A 140 -13.39 -3.17 -7.36
CA MET A 140 -14.55 -3.81 -6.72
C MET A 140 -15.23 -4.82 -7.61
N ASP A 141 -15.38 -4.52 -8.90
CA ASP A 141 -15.91 -5.48 -9.89
C ASP A 141 -15.00 -6.72 -10.05
N GLY A 142 -13.69 -6.55 -9.86
CA GLY A 142 -12.73 -7.65 -9.77
C GLY A 142 -12.86 -8.48 -8.48
N GLY A 143 -13.52 -7.94 -7.45
CA GLY A 143 -13.82 -8.64 -6.20
C GLY A 143 -12.75 -8.48 -5.11
N VAL A 144 -12.22 -7.27 -4.87
CA VAL A 144 -11.34 -6.98 -3.72
C VAL A 144 -12.09 -7.04 -2.39
N ASP A 145 -11.38 -7.33 -1.30
CA ASP A 145 -11.95 -7.37 0.07
C ASP A 145 -12.00 -5.98 0.71
N LEU A 146 -11.08 -5.11 0.31
CA LEU A 146 -10.95 -3.73 0.79
C LEU A 146 -10.23 -2.87 -0.25
N ILE A 147 -10.32 -1.55 -0.11
CA ILE A 147 -9.53 -0.59 -0.86
C ILE A 147 -8.37 -0.10 0.02
N TRP A 148 -7.19 -0.01 -0.58
CA TRP A 148 -5.97 0.47 0.06
C TRP A 148 -5.45 1.70 -0.68
N ILE A 149 -5.58 2.87 -0.05
CA ILE A 149 -5.11 4.15 -0.59
C ILE A 149 -3.75 4.44 0.05
N GLU A 150 -2.67 4.52 -0.75
CA GLU A 150 -1.34 4.66 -0.17
C GLU A 150 -0.47 5.75 -0.83
N THR A 151 0.62 6.09 -0.13
CA THR A 151 1.68 7.00 -0.60
C THR A 151 1.18 8.41 -0.89
N MET A 152 0.06 8.79 -0.29
CA MET A 152 -0.51 10.12 -0.46
C MET A 152 0.31 11.18 0.29
N ALA A 153 0.41 12.37 -0.29
CA ALA A 153 1.10 13.52 0.32
C ALA A 153 0.14 14.64 0.72
N ASP A 154 -1.04 14.70 0.14
CA ASP A 154 -2.07 15.73 0.33
C ASP A 154 -3.34 15.13 0.93
N LEU A 155 -3.86 15.76 2.00
CA LEU A 155 -5.12 15.33 2.63
C LEU A 155 -6.34 15.56 1.73
N GLU A 156 -6.33 16.58 0.88
CA GLU A 156 -7.42 16.81 -0.07
C GLU A 156 -7.44 15.76 -1.17
N GLU A 157 -6.28 15.28 -1.60
CA GLU A 157 -6.19 14.15 -2.54
C GLU A 157 -6.70 12.85 -1.89
N VAL A 158 -6.34 12.58 -0.62
CA VAL A 158 -6.91 11.43 0.11
C VAL A 158 -8.42 11.56 0.23
N ARG A 159 -8.93 12.76 0.54
CA ARG A 159 -10.38 13.00 0.63
C ARG A 159 -11.06 12.70 -0.71
N ALA A 160 -10.50 13.19 -1.82
CA ALA A 160 -11.01 12.90 -3.15
C ALA A 160 -11.02 11.39 -3.45
N ALA A 161 -9.96 10.67 -3.07
CA ALA A 161 -9.89 9.22 -3.25
C ALA A 161 -10.96 8.50 -2.41
N VAL A 162 -11.11 8.86 -1.13
CA VAL A 162 -12.13 8.27 -0.25
C VAL A 162 -13.56 8.56 -0.76
N GLU A 163 -13.85 9.81 -1.16
CA GLU A 163 -15.16 10.18 -1.72
C GLU A 163 -15.42 9.47 -3.04
N GLY A 164 -14.38 9.30 -3.89
CA GLY A 164 -14.46 8.51 -5.12
C GLY A 164 -14.84 7.06 -4.83
N VAL A 165 -14.15 6.40 -3.89
CA VAL A 165 -14.48 5.03 -3.43
C VAL A 165 -15.91 4.97 -2.87
N ARG A 166 -16.30 5.92 -2.02
CA ARG A 166 -17.64 5.97 -1.39
C ARG A 166 -18.77 6.23 -2.39
N SER A 167 -18.50 6.89 -3.50
CA SER A 167 -19.48 7.06 -4.58
C SER A 167 -19.83 5.74 -5.28
N VAL A 168 -18.93 4.74 -5.20
CA VAL A 168 -19.13 3.41 -5.79
C VAL A 168 -19.65 2.41 -4.76
N SER A 169 -19.14 2.46 -3.53
CA SER A 169 -19.57 1.57 -2.44
C SER A 169 -19.54 2.28 -1.09
N ALA A 170 -20.69 2.31 -0.41
CA ALA A 170 -20.79 2.89 0.91
C ALA A 170 -20.01 2.10 1.98
N ASP A 171 -19.91 0.78 1.81
CA ASP A 171 -19.56 -0.15 2.90
C ASP A 171 -18.18 -0.80 2.77
N ILE A 172 -17.52 -0.73 1.59
CA ILE A 172 -16.21 -1.36 1.43
C ILE A 172 -15.20 -0.78 2.43
N PRO A 173 -14.44 -1.61 3.17
CA PRO A 173 -13.42 -1.11 4.06
C PRO A 173 -12.35 -0.33 3.29
N ILE A 174 -11.91 0.81 3.84
CA ILE A 174 -10.85 1.65 3.27
C ILE A 174 -9.72 1.74 4.27
N VAL A 175 -8.52 1.40 3.84
CA VAL A 175 -7.26 1.67 4.53
C VAL A 175 -6.59 2.86 3.86
N THR A 176 -6.00 3.77 4.65
CA THR A 176 -5.29 4.93 4.10
C THR A 176 -3.90 5.06 4.69
N ALA A 177 -2.89 5.30 3.86
CA ALA A 177 -1.53 5.59 4.28
C ALA A 177 -0.96 6.80 3.53
N MET A 178 -0.18 7.62 4.25
CA MET A 178 0.51 8.78 3.69
C MET A 178 2.02 8.61 3.76
N THR A 179 2.76 9.34 2.93
CA THR A 179 4.23 9.36 2.96
C THR A 179 4.76 10.64 3.62
N PHE A 180 5.74 10.49 4.55
CA PHE A 180 6.25 11.56 5.41
C PHE A 180 7.75 11.80 5.17
N ASP A 181 8.14 11.98 3.91
CA ASP A 181 9.51 12.04 3.42
C ASP A 181 10.20 13.41 3.58
N THR A 182 9.47 14.41 4.07
CA THR A 182 9.94 15.80 4.20
C THR A 182 10.07 16.18 5.68
N HIS A 183 11.19 15.83 6.31
CA HIS A 183 11.46 16.11 7.72
C HIS A 183 10.35 15.64 8.68
N GLY A 184 9.83 14.43 8.46
CA GLY A 184 8.76 13.84 9.25
C GLY A 184 7.38 14.47 8.99
N ARG A 185 7.21 15.11 7.84
CA ARG A 185 5.95 15.61 7.28
C ARG A 185 5.78 15.11 5.85
N THR A 186 4.58 15.16 5.34
CA THR A 186 4.38 14.96 3.91
C THR A 186 4.95 16.14 3.11
N MET A 187 5.12 15.98 1.82
CA MET A 187 5.55 17.08 0.92
C MET A 187 4.61 18.30 1.01
N MET A 188 3.32 18.09 1.32
CA MET A 188 2.34 19.16 1.54
C MET A 188 2.31 19.68 2.99
N GLY A 189 3.28 19.28 3.82
CA GLY A 189 3.46 19.79 5.19
C GLY A 189 2.57 19.15 6.26
N VAL A 190 1.84 18.10 5.93
CA VAL A 190 0.95 17.39 6.88
C VAL A 190 1.79 16.62 7.90
N THR A 191 1.49 16.77 9.20
CA THR A 191 2.13 16.01 10.26
C THR A 191 1.45 14.65 10.46
N PRO A 192 2.14 13.64 11.03
CA PRO A 192 1.54 12.34 11.35
C PRO A 192 0.29 12.47 12.24
N GLU A 193 0.33 13.35 13.25
CA GLU A 193 -0.77 13.57 14.18
C GLU A 193 -2.02 14.13 13.45
N LYS A 194 -1.80 15.09 12.55
CA LYS A 194 -2.88 15.66 11.72
C LYS A 194 -3.43 14.61 10.76
N ALA A 195 -2.55 13.83 10.13
CA ALA A 195 -2.95 12.73 9.26
C ALA A 195 -3.82 11.72 10.00
N ALA A 196 -3.37 11.19 11.15
CA ALA A 196 -4.11 10.19 11.92
C ALA A 196 -5.55 10.62 12.21
N THR A 197 -5.72 11.84 12.75
CA THR A 197 -7.05 12.36 13.10
C THR A 197 -7.93 12.62 11.87
N THR A 198 -7.35 13.15 10.78
CA THR A 198 -8.10 13.48 9.57
C THR A 198 -8.50 12.22 8.80
N LEU A 199 -7.58 11.28 8.58
CA LEU A 199 -7.85 10.02 7.88
C LEU A 199 -8.91 9.18 8.59
N SER A 200 -8.85 9.12 9.93
CA SER A 200 -9.91 8.48 10.73
C SER A 200 -11.26 9.16 10.56
N SER A 201 -11.29 10.50 10.47
CA SER A 201 -12.54 11.25 10.24
C SER A 201 -13.16 11.02 8.86
N PHE A 202 -12.37 10.60 7.88
CA PHE A 202 -12.85 10.18 6.55
C PHE A 202 -13.46 8.76 6.55
N GLY A 203 -13.46 8.07 7.70
CA GLY A 203 -14.03 6.73 7.84
C GLY A 203 -13.12 5.61 7.36
N ALA A 204 -11.80 5.82 7.37
CA ALA A 204 -10.82 4.77 7.16
C ALA A 204 -10.81 3.78 8.35
N VAL A 205 -10.79 2.48 8.06
CA VAL A 205 -10.75 1.41 9.09
C VAL A 205 -9.34 1.18 9.65
N ALA A 206 -8.32 1.62 8.91
CA ALA A 206 -6.94 1.67 9.36
C ALA A 206 -6.22 2.86 8.69
N VAL A 207 -5.29 3.46 9.41
CA VAL A 207 -4.55 4.66 8.96
C VAL A 207 -3.07 4.50 9.26
N GLY A 208 -2.18 5.12 8.47
CA GLY A 208 -0.77 4.99 8.77
C GLY A 208 0.19 5.67 7.83
N GLY A 209 1.41 5.14 7.79
CA GLY A 209 2.49 5.62 6.92
C GLY A 209 3.11 4.53 6.09
N ASN A 210 3.50 4.88 4.86
CA ASN A 210 4.25 3.99 3.99
C ASN A 210 5.32 4.74 3.19
N CYS A 211 6.23 4.00 2.57
CA CYS A 211 7.37 4.56 1.82
C CYS A 211 8.30 5.44 2.69
N GLY A 212 8.52 6.71 2.28
CA GLY A 212 9.34 7.68 3.00
C GLY A 212 10.85 7.37 2.98
N ASN A 213 11.56 7.88 3.98
CA ASN A 213 13.02 7.77 4.09
C ASN A 213 13.50 6.52 4.86
N GLY A 214 12.67 5.50 4.97
CA GLY A 214 13.05 4.21 5.55
C GLY A 214 12.45 3.95 6.93
N VAL A 215 13.06 2.99 7.64
CA VAL A 215 12.44 2.34 8.80
C VAL A 215 12.25 3.27 10.01
N GLU A 216 13.25 4.08 10.36
CA GLU A 216 13.20 4.93 11.56
C GLU A 216 12.14 6.04 11.43
N GLU A 217 11.94 6.56 10.21
CA GLU A 217 10.90 7.55 9.94
C GLU A 217 9.51 6.97 10.16
N ILE A 218 9.24 5.76 9.61
CA ILE A 218 7.94 5.12 9.74
C ILE A 218 7.65 4.74 11.20
N ILE A 219 8.64 4.30 11.97
CA ILE A 219 8.48 4.06 13.42
C ILE A 219 8.04 5.35 14.12
N THR A 220 8.76 6.47 13.88
CA THR A 220 8.42 7.78 14.43
C THR A 220 7.03 8.26 14.01
N VAL A 221 6.63 8.01 12.76
CA VAL A 221 5.28 8.32 12.26
C VAL A 221 4.22 7.56 13.05
N VAL A 222 4.42 6.25 13.24
CA VAL A 222 3.48 5.41 14.00
C VAL A 222 3.38 5.86 15.45
N GLU A 223 4.49 6.15 16.13
CA GLU A 223 4.50 6.67 17.50
C GLU A 223 3.67 7.95 17.63
N LYS A 224 3.88 8.91 16.73
CA LYS A 224 3.14 10.17 16.72
C LYS A 224 1.66 9.99 16.44
N MET A 225 1.31 9.08 15.52
CA MET A 225 -0.10 8.76 15.24
C MET A 225 -0.75 8.08 16.44
N HIS A 226 -0.07 7.13 17.07
CA HIS A 226 -0.56 6.40 18.25
C HIS A 226 -0.87 7.34 19.42
N ASN A 227 -0.02 8.35 19.63
CA ASN A 227 -0.21 9.33 20.71
C ASN A 227 -1.52 10.13 20.61
N VAL A 228 -2.09 10.28 19.41
CA VAL A 228 -3.32 11.07 19.19
C VAL A 228 -4.52 10.23 18.75
N ALA A 229 -4.28 8.98 18.37
CA ALA A 229 -5.31 8.06 17.86
C ALA A 229 -5.00 6.63 18.33
N SER A 230 -4.90 6.42 19.64
CA SER A 230 -4.53 5.13 20.25
C SER A 230 -5.48 3.98 19.90
N ASP A 231 -6.73 4.29 19.60
CA ASP A 231 -7.77 3.30 19.27
C ASP A 231 -7.80 2.97 17.75
N ALA A 232 -7.05 3.71 16.93
CA ALA A 232 -6.97 3.45 15.50
C ALA A 232 -6.10 2.22 15.20
N THR A 233 -6.51 1.41 14.22
CA THR A 233 -5.64 0.39 13.64
C THR A 233 -4.56 1.08 12.81
N LEU A 234 -3.30 1.02 13.27
CA LEU A 234 -2.20 1.72 12.61
C LEU A 234 -1.46 0.82 11.62
N VAL A 235 -1.08 1.43 10.49
CA VAL A 235 -0.32 0.81 9.39
C VAL A 235 1.13 1.31 9.39
N ALA A 236 2.06 0.38 9.19
CA ALA A 236 3.48 0.64 8.97
C ALA A 236 3.99 -0.17 7.77
N LYS A 237 4.36 0.48 6.66
CA LYS A 237 5.00 -0.17 5.49
C LYS A 237 6.25 0.62 5.06
N ALA A 238 7.41 0.31 5.66
CA ALA A 238 8.65 1.04 5.40
C ALA A 238 9.38 0.55 4.14
N ASN A 239 10.10 1.47 3.49
CA ASN A 239 11.09 1.10 2.48
C ASN A 239 12.24 0.28 3.11
N ALA A 240 12.86 -0.60 2.32
CA ALA A 240 14.06 -1.33 2.74
C ALA A 240 15.30 -0.41 2.82
N GLY A 241 15.17 0.64 3.63
CA GLY A 241 16.14 1.71 3.81
C GLY A 241 15.95 2.88 2.83
N ILE A 242 16.83 3.88 2.95
CA ILE A 242 16.82 5.06 2.06
C ILE A 242 17.41 4.67 0.71
N PRO A 243 16.74 4.96 -0.43
CA PRO A 243 17.28 4.65 -1.74
C PRO A 243 18.54 5.49 -2.03
N LYS A 244 19.60 4.82 -2.47
CA LYS A 244 20.81 5.46 -3.02
C LYS A 244 20.85 5.27 -4.51
N LEU A 245 21.15 6.33 -5.25
CA LEU A 245 21.32 6.23 -6.72
C LEU A 245 22.68 5.60 -7.03
N VAL A 246 22.66 4.42 -7.64
CA VAL A 246 23.85 3.73 -8.13
C VAL A 246 23.66 3.47 -9.62
N GLY A 247 24.49 4.10 -10.46
CA GLY A 247 24.32 4.00 -11.91
C GLY A 247 22.95 4.49 -12.43
N GLY A 248 22.39 5.51 -11.76
CA GLY A 248 21.07 6.07 -12.11
C GLY A 248 19.87 5.24 -11.63
N ARG A 249 20.09 4.18 -10.86
CA ARG A 249 19.04 3.30 -10.33
C ARG A 249 18.93 3.40 -8.81
N PRO A 250 17.72 3.40 -8.23
CA PRO A 250 17.58 3.34 -6.79
C PRO A 250 17.99 1.95 -6.27
N VAL A 251 18.93 1.95 -5.32
CA VAL A 251 19.38 0.73 -4.61
C VAL A 251 19.05 0.90 -3.14
N TYR A 252 18.36 -0.08 -2.58
CA TYR A 252 17.98 -0.13 -1.18
C TYR A 252 18.95 -1.01 -0.42
N GLN A 253 19.33 -0.62 0.80
CA GLN A 253 20.45 -1.24 1.51
C GLN A 253 20.05 -1.93 2.83
N ALA A 254 18.79 -1.79 3.29
CA ALA A 254 18.37 -2.52 4.48
C ALA A 254 18.38 -4.04 4.18
N THR A 255 18.90 -4.77 5.14
CA THR A 255 18.92 -6.24 5.09
C THR A 255 17.61 -6.82 5.62
N PRO A 256 17.32 -8.12 5.38
CA PRO A 256 16.20 -8.79 6.05
C PRO A 256 16.22 -8.65 7.58
N ALA A 257 17.40 -8.64 8.20
CA ALA A 257 17.54 -8.46 9.65
C ALA A 257 17.15 -7.05 10.10
N ASP A 258 17.51 -6.00 9.32
CA ASP A 258 17.09 -4.63 9.61
C ASP A 258 15.56 -4.48 9.53
N MET A 259 14.91 -5.17 8.56
CA MET A 259 13.47 -5.14 8.42
C MET A 259 12.74 -5.96 9.50
N ALA A 260 13.36 -7.03 9.99
CA ALA A 260 12.89 -7.78 11.16
C ALA A 260 12.86 -6.91 12.42
N ASP A 261 13.94 -6.18 12.70
CA ASP A 261 14.05 -5.26 13.82
C ASP A 261 13.05 -4.10 13.72
N TYR A 262 12.91 -3.53 12.53
CA TYR A 262 11.90 -2.54 12.23
C TYR A 262 10.49 -3.02 12.59
N ALA A 263 10.10 -4.23 12.19
CA ALA A 263 8.75 -4.73 12.37
C ALA A 263 8.37 -4.84 13.85
N VAL A 264 9.29 -5.31 14.70
CA VAL A 264 9.10 -5.39 16.16
C VAL A 264 8.98 -4.00 16.79
N LYS A 265 9.82 -3.06 16.36
CA LYS A 265 9.73 -1.66 16.81
C LYS A 265 8.41 -1.01 16.37
N ALA A 266 7.99 -1.21 15.11
CA ALA A 266 6.72 -0.69 14.61
C ALA A 266 5.50 -1.26 15.37
N TYR A 267 5.52 -2.56 15.68
CA TYR A 267 4.50 -3.18 16.54
C TYR A 267 4.47 -2.55 17.93
N THR A 268 5.63 -2.38 18.55
CA THR A 268 5.79 -1.76 19.89
C THR A 268 5.30 -0.31 19.87
N ALA A 269 5.54 0.42 18.78
CA ALA A 269 5.05 1.79 18.57
C ALA A 269 3.53 1.88 18.39
N GLY A 270 2.83 0.76 18.18
CA GLY A 270 1.37 0.70 18.06
C GLY A 270 0.83 0.21 16.71
N ALA A 271 1.69 -0.08 15.72
CA ALA A 271 1.23 -0.64 14.46
C ALA A 271 0.59 -2.02 14.65
N ARG A 272 -0.48 -2.28 13.86
CA ARG A 272 -1.17 -3.57 13.82
C ARG A 272 -1.23 -4.17 12.42
N ILE A 273 -1.00 -3.37 11.40
CA ILE A 273 -0.78 -3.83 10.03
C ILE A 273 0.65 -3.45 9.68
N ILE A 274 1.52 -4.44 9.50
CA ILE A 274 2.97 -4.26 9.32
C ILE A 274 3.38 -4.93 8.02
N GLY A 275 4.16 -4.23 7.23
CA GLY A 275 4.68 -4.73 5.96
C GLY A 275 5.90 -3.94 5.51
N ALA A 276 6.21 -4.08 4.25
CA ALA A 276 7.33 -3.38 3.64
C ALA A 276 6.90 -2.67 2.34
N CYS A 277 7.71 -1.72 1.88
CA CYS A 277 7.48 -0.96 0.67
C CYS A 277 8.71 -1.08 -0.24
N CYS A 278 9.05 -0.05 -0.99
CA CYS A 278 10.09 -0.07 -2.02
C CYS A 278 11.40 -0.72 -1.57
N GLY A 279 12.01 -1.49 -2.47
CA GLY A 279 13.28 -2.18 -2.25
C GLY A 279 13.19 -3.48 -1.44
N SER A 280 12.05 -3.77 -0.82
CA SER A 280 11.87 -5.03 -0.11
C SER A 280 11.68 -6.22 -1.06
N THR A 281 12.01 -7.39 -0.57
CA THR A 281 11.89 -8.68 -1.26
C THR A 281 11.15 -9.68 -0.38
N PRO A 282 10.73 -10.84 -0.89
CA PRO A 282 10.13 -11.89 -0.06
C PRO A 282 11.00 -12.29 1.15
N ALA A 283 12.32 -12.25 1.03
CA ALA A 283 13.22 -12.55 2.16
C ALA A 283 13.10 -11.49 3.29
N HIS A 284 12.86 -10.22 2.97
CA HIS A 284 12.60 -9.19 3.97
C HIS A 284 11.27 -9.44 4.68
N VAL A 285 10.22 -9.75 3.94
CA VAL A 285 8.89 -10.04 4.49
C VAL A 285 8.91 -11.31 5.35
N GLN A 286 9.63 -12.33 4.93
CA GLN A 286 9.83 -13.55 5.73
C GLN A 286 10.52 -13.24 7.06
N ALA A 287 11.59 -12.44 7.04
CA ALA A 287 12.28 -12.04 8.27
C ALA A 287 11.38 -11.23 9.22
N ILE A 288 10.52 -10.34 8.67
CA ILE A 288 9.48 -9.66 9.44
C ILE A 288 8.52 -10.69 10.08
N ALA A 289 8.02 -11.66 9.31
CA ALA A 289 7.12 -12.71 9.80
C ALA A 289 7.72 -13.48 10.96
N GLU A 290 8.95 -13.95 10.80
CA GLU A 290 9.68 -14.73 11.81
C GLU A 290 9.93 -13.91 13.10
N ALA A 291 10.33 -12.63 12.96
CA ALA A 291 10.58 -11.75 14.10
C ALA A 291 9.27 -11.46 14.87
N LEU A 292 8.20 -11.12 14.19
CA LEU A 292 6.91 -10.87 14.84
C LEU A 292 6.37 -12.15 15.52
N ALA A 293 6.46 -13.30 14.87
CA ALA A 293 6.01 -14.57 15.45
C ALA A 293 6.80 -14.97 16.72
N SER A 294 8.09 -14.61 16.80
CA SER A 294 8.97 -14.96 17.93
C SER A 294 8.91 -13.96 19.09
N GLN A 295 8.62 -12.68 18.82
CA GLN A 295 8.77 -11.60 19.80
C GLN A 295 7.43 -10.96 20.21
N VAL A 296 6.37 -11.16 19.44
CA VAL A 296 5.04 -10.67 19.76
C VAL A 296 4.21 -11.81 20.37
N PRO A 297 3.70 -11.68 21.61
CA PRO A 297 2.88 -12.71 22.22
C PRO A 297 1.66 -13.03 21.36
N ALA A 298 1.29 -14.31 21.30
CA ALA A 298 0.01 -14.72 20.74
C ALA A 298 -1.15 -14.08 21.50
N ALA A 299 -2.20 -13.71 20.78
CA ALA A 299 -3.40 -13.09 21.38
C ALA A 299 -4.17 -14.04 22.27
#